data_fc4af16a55959f32af33a17b75a5915e
#
_entry.id   fc4af16a55959f32af33a17b75a5915e
#
_cell.length_a   1.000
_cell.length_b   1.000
_cell.length_c   1.000
_cell.angle_alpha   90.00
_cell.angle_beta   90.00
_cell.angle_gamma   90.00
#
_symmetry.space_group_name_H-M   'P 1'
#
loop_
_entity.id
_entity.type
_entity.pdbx_description
1 polymer ?
#
loop_
_entity_poly.entity_id
_entity_poly.type
_entity_poly.pdbx_seq_one_letter_code
_entity_poly.pdbx_strand_id
1 'polypeptide(L)'
;RLVVESEGNFTSLCKLINSLLYLANMQQLMDGEIHPVIPELARLAFKGAVVLIPLLKSTTEEEEQEICEQMRNLYSFAMDEKQWFDTEAFLSAVEKVLNDSFSNSRLFGLCLAIQYKEGRTEQTAFCQQIAAYLESSITHPEQAASFICGLFLIARDVLFADPRILEVIDRVIANADQETFLTILPNLRYAFTGFLPAEISRLGQQVAEYHQVSEARLTGSITVSQQEIAEAMRLDTLAAEALKTWRIV
;
A
#
# COMPACT_ATOMS: atom_id res chain seq x y z
N ARG A 1 16.11 6.44 -19.02
CA ARG A 1 17.19 7.06 -18.21
C ARG A 1 16.62 8.17 -17.32
N LEU A 2 15.84 9.13 -17.86
CA LEU A 2 15.17 10.19 -17.07
C LEU A 2 14.18 9.64 -16.02
N VAL A 3 13.47 8.58 -16.29
CA VAL A 3 12.51 7.95 -15.37
C VAL A 3 13.22 7.38 -14.15
N VAL A 4 14.29 6.60 -14.34
CA VAL A 4 15.08 6.01 -13.23
C VAL A 4 15.73 7.10 -12.36
N GLU A 5 16.19 8.19 -12.97
CA GLU A 5 16.74 9.33 -12.24
C GLU A 5 15.68 10.08 -11.42
N SER A 6 14.42 10.20 -11.93
CA SER A 6 13.34 10.85 -11.18
C SER A 6 12.85 10.02 -9.99
N GLU A 7 12.77 8.70 -10.12
CA GLU A 7 12.37 7.79 -9.04
C GLU A 7 13.37 7.78 -7.88
N GLY A 8 14.66 7.62 -8.19
CA GLY A 8 15.72 7.69 -7.18
C GLY A 8 15.81 9.05 -6.48
N ASN A 9 15.57 10.13 -7.20
CA ASN A 9 15.49 11.46 -6.63
C ASN A 9 14.26 11.67 -5.75
N PHE A 10 13.07 11.15 -6.14
CA PHE A 10 11.85 11.21 -5.36
C PHE A 10 12.04 10.53 -3.99
N THR A 11 12.48 9.27 -4.00
CA THR A 11 12.74 8.49 -2.79
C THR A 11 13.75 9.18 -1.87
N SER A 12 14.84 9.73 -2.45
CA SER A 12 15.86 10.45 -1.69
C SER A 12 15.32 11.72 -1.04
N LEU A 13 14.48 12.49 -1.74
CA LEU A 13 13.84 13.69 -1.19
C LEU A 13 12.87 13.33 -0.06
N CYS A 14 12.07 12.28 -0.21
CA CYS A 14 11.17 11.80 0.85
C CYS A 14 11.95 11.36 2.11
N LYS A 15 13.06 10.62 1.94
CA LYS A 15 13.94 10.23 3.04
C LYS A 15 14.58 11.46 3.71
N LEU A 16 14.97 12.46 2.95
CA LEU A 16 15.49 13.74 3.47
C LEU A 16 14.43 14.47 4.31
N ILE A 17 13.19 14.58 3.80
CA ILE A 17 12.08 15.21 4.54
C ILE A 17 11.86 14.48 5.87
N ASN A 18 11.78 13.15 5.86
CA ASN A 18 11.63 12.36 7.07
C ASN A 18 12.75 12.63 8.10
N SER A 19 14.00 12.71 7.64
CA SER A 19 15.15 13.00 8.51
C SER A 19 15.08 14.43 9.09
N LEU A 20 14.65 15.40 8.29
CA LEU A 20 14.50 16.78 8.74
C LEU A 20 13.36 16.93 9.76
N LEU A 21 12.23 16.24 9.56
CA LEU A 21 11.12 16.22 10.51
C LEU A 21 11.53 15.54 11.83
N TYR A 22 12.28 14.44 11.75
CA TYR A 22 12.85 13.79 12.93
C TYR A 22 13.76 14.76 13.72
N LEU A 23 14.66 15.46 13.04
CA LEU A 23 15.54 16.46 13.66
C LEU A 23 14.75 17.61 14.29
N ALA A 24 13.70 18.10 13.63
CA ALA A 24 12.83 19.13 14.15
C ALA A 24 12.16 18.68 15.47
N ASN A 25 11.59 17.48 15.47
CA ASN A 25 10.96 16.91 16.67
C ASN A 25 11.97 16.74 17.82
N MET A 26 13.19 16.28 17.53
CA MET A 26 14.24 16.15 18.54
C MET A 26 14.66 17.52 19.10
N GLN A 27 14.84 18.54 18.26
CA GLN A 27 15.18 19.88 18.72
C GLN A 27 14.06 20.47 19.58
N GLN A 28 12.81 20.33 19.15
CA GLN A 28 11.67 20.80 19.91
C GLN A 28 11.58 20.18 21.31
N LEU A 29 11.92 18.89 21.43
CA LEU A 29 11.93 18.17 22.70
C LEU A 29 13.10 18.60 23.62
N MET A 30 14.26 18.94 23.04
CA MET A 30 15.46 19.28 23.80
C MET A 30 15.55 20.78 24.14
N ASP A 31 15.35 21.62 23.12
CA ASP A 31 15.64 23.06 23.21
C ASP A 31 14.35 23.92 23.21
N GLY A 32 13.18 23.31 22.94
CA GLY A 32 11.87 24.01 22.83
C GLY A 32 11.71 24.85 21.56
N GLU A 33 12.77 24.98 20.72
CA GLU A 33 12.73 25.74 19.48
C GLU A 33 13.36 24.95 18.35
N ILE A 34 12.74 25.05 17.15
CA ILE A 34 13.26 24.43 15.93
C ILE A 34 14.13 25.45 15.18
N HIS A 35 15.34 25.04 14.81
CA HIS A 35 16.23 25.90 14.01
C HIS A 35 15.58 26.23 12.65
N PRO A 36 15.46 27.52 12.27
CA PRO A 36 14.65 27.98 11.12
C PRO A 36 15.08 27.38 9.77
N VAL A 37 16.32 26.93 9.63
CA VAL A 37 16.83 26.26 8.42
C VAL A 37 16.14 24.91 8.16
N ILE A 38 15.70 24.20 9.22
CA ILE A 38 15.10 22.87 9.06
C ILE A 38 13.76 22.95 8.29
N PRO A 39 12.78 23.80 8.68
CA PRO A 39 11.56 23.96 7.91
C PRO A 39 11.80 24.46 6.47
N GLU A 40 12.81 25.30 6.25
CA GLU A 40 13.13 25.79 4.91
C GLU A 40 13.63 24.66 3.99
N LEU A 41 14.57 23.85 4.48
CA LEU A 41 15.08 22.69 3.74
C LEU A 41 13.98 21.66 3.49
N ALA A 42 13.13 21.39 4.50
CA ALA A 42 12.01 20.48 4.36
C ALA A 42 11.01 20.95 3.28
N ARG A 43 10.70 22.26 3.23
CA ARG A 43 9.84 22.83 2.18
C ARG A 43 10.45 22.71 0.78
N LEU A 44 11.76 22.96 0.64
CA LEU A 44 12.43 22.80 -0.64
C LEU A 44 12.44 21.35 -1.12
N ALA A 45 12.75 20.41 -0.23
CA ALA A 45 12.72 18.98 -0.53
C ALA A 45 11.31 18.52 -0.89
N PHE A 46 10.28 18.95 -0.15
CA PHE A 46 8.89 18.65 -0.43
C PHE A 46 8.47 19.18 -1.81
N LYS A 47 8.75 20.43 -2.12
CA LYS A 47 8.45 21.00 -3.44
C LYS A 47 9.13 20.22 -4.56
N GLY A 48 10.39 19.81 -4.37
CA GLY A 48 11.10 18.95 -5.31
C GLY A 48 10.42 17.59 -5.49
N ALA A 49 10.03 16.93 -4.40
CA ALA A 49 9.32 15.66 -4.44
C ALA A 49 7.96 15.78 -5.16
N VAL A 50 7.16 16.81 -4.86
CA VAL A 50 5.85 17.05 -5.48
C VAL A 50 5.96 17.22 -7.00
N VAL A 51 7.00 17.91 -7.49
CA VAL A 51 7.23 18.09 -8.93
C VAL A 51 7.51 16.75 -9.64
N LEU A 52 8.11 15.79 -8.92
CA LEU A 52 8.46 14.48 -9.49
C LEU A 52 7.27 13.51 -9.51
N ILE A 53 6.23 13.70 -8.69
CA ILE A 53 5.08 12.77 -8.58
C ILE A 53 4.49 12.40 -9.95
N PRO A 54 4.16 13.32 -10.86
CA PRO A 54 3.60 12.97 -12.16
C PRO A 54 4.56 12.24 -13.12
N LEU A 55 5.84 12.17 -12.75
CA LEU A 55 6.89 11.53 -13.55
C LEU A 55 7.22 10.11 -13.06
N LEU A 56 6.59 9.66 -11.96
CA LEU A 56 6.86 8.35 -11.37
C LEU A 56 6.28 7.24 -12.26
N LYS A 57 7.16 6.45 -12.85
CA LYS A 57 6.84 5.32 -13.74
C LYS A 57 7.81 4.19 -13.41
N SER A 58 7.53 3.50 -12.31
CA SER A 58 8.35 2.36 -11.89
C SER A 58 8.31 1.22 -12.90
N THR A 59 9.41 0.51 -13.02
CA THR A 59 9.60 -0.59 -13.95
C THR A 59 9.66 -1.94 -13.25
N THR A 60 9.88 -1.97 -11.95
CA THR A 60 9.95 -3.18 -11.11
C THR A 60 8.97 -3.11 -9.96
N GLU A 61 8.53 -4.26 -9.47
CA GLU A 61 7.59 -4.36 -8.35
C GLU A 61 8.17 -3.81 -7.04
N GLU A 62 9.47 -4.03 -6.81
CA GLU A 62 10.18 -3.52 -5.62
C GLU A 62 10.22 -1.99 -5.62
N GLU A 63 10.51 -1.37 -6.78
CA GLU A 63 10.48 0.09 -6.97
C GLU A 63 9.06 0.64 -6.75
N GLU A 64 8.03 -0.02 -7.29
CA GLU A 64 6.63 0.36 -7.07
C GLU A 64 6.27 0.39 -5.59
N GLN A 65 6.67 -0.64 -4.85
CA GLN A 65 6.40 -0.73 -3.42
C GLN A 65 7.09 0.42 -2.67
N GLU A 66 8.38 0.64 -2.91
CA GLU A 66 9.14 1.72 -2.25
C GLU A 66 8.55 3.09 -2.58
N ILE A 67 8.24 3.38 -3.86
CA ILE A 67 7.63 4.63 -4.28
C ILE A 67 6.30 4.86 -3.57
N CYS A 68 5.43 3.86 -3.50
CA CYS A 68 4.13 3.99 -2.85
C CYS A 68 4.25 4.17 -1.34
N GLU A 69 5.21 3.52 -0.68
CA GLU A 69 5.50 3.75 0.74
C GLU A 69 6.00 5.18 0.98
N GLN A 70 6.91 5.68 0.16
CA GLN A 70 7.40 7.06 0.26
C GLN A 70 6.29 8.08 -0.06
N MET A 71 5.44 7.78 -1.03
CA MET A 71 4.28 8.62 -1.35
C MET A 71 3.28 8.69 -0.20
N ARG A 72 2.99 7.57 0.47
CA ARG A 72 2.17 7.52 1.67
C ARG A 72 2.77 8.36 2.80
N ASN A 73 4.09 8.25 3.02
CA ASN A 73 4.78 9.06 4.02
C ASN A 73 4.71 10.56 3.68
N LEU A 74 4.94 10.91 2.41
CA LEU A 74 4.83 12.30 1.93
C LEU A 74 3.42 12.86 2.13
N TYR A 75 2.39 12.04 1.88
CA TYR A 75 1.00 12.37 2.17
C TYR A 75 0.78 12.65 3.66
N SER A 76 1.24 11.76 4.55
CA SER A 76 1.15 11.97 6.01
C SER A 76 1.82 13.28 6.40
N PHE A 77 3.03 13.55 5.94
CA PHE A 77 3.74 14.80 6.24
C PHE A 77 2.97 16.04 5.75
N ALA A 78 2.41 15.98 4.54
CA ALA A 78 1.62 17.08 3.98
C ALA A 78 0.36 17.37 4.81
N MET A 79 -0.25 16.36 5.44
CA MET A 79 -1.44 16.52 6.27
C MET A 79 -1.12 16.92 7.71
N ASP A 80 -0.05 16.37 8.29
CA ASP A 80 0.34 16.61 9.68
C ASP A 80 1.02 17.98 9.85
N GLU A 81 1.83 18.41 8.85
CA GLU A 81 2.64 19.64 8.90
C GLU A 81 2.19 20.68 7.86
N LYS A 82 0.88 20.95 7.79
CA LYS A 82 0.26 21.90 6.84
C LYS A 82 0.87 23.30 6.85
N GLN A 83 1.46 23.71 7.96
CA GLN A 83 2.17 24.98 8.09
C GLN A 83 3.50 25.03 7.32
N TRP A 84 4.09 23.85 7.03
CA TRP A 84 5.37 23.76 6.33
C TRP A 84 5.20 23.38 4.87
N PHE A 85 4.16 22.64 4.51
CA PHE A 85 3.99 22.01 3.20
C PHE A 85 2.76 22.52 2.46
N ASP A 86 2.91 22.68 1.16
CA ASP A 86 1.83 23.05 0.24
C ASP A 86 1.01 21.81 -0.12
N THR A 87 -0.03 21.56 0.69
CA THR A 87 -0.96 20.45 0.52
C THR A 87 -1.68 20.50 -0.83
N GLU A 88 -2.06 21.72 -1.30
CA GLU A 88 -2.77 21.85 -2.57
C GLU A 88 -1.90 21.50 -3.77
N ALA A 89 -0.62 21.90 -3.74
CA ALA A 89 0.33 21.50 -4.77
C ALA A 89 0.53 19.97 -4.80
N PHE A 90 0.58 19.33 -3.62
CA PHE A 90 0.64 17.87 -3.51
C PHE A 90 -0.59 17.19 -4.11
N LEU A 91 -1.80 17.59 -3.72
CA LEU A 91 -3.05 17.00 -4.20
C LEU A 91 -3.24 17.22 -5.71
N SER A 92 -2.82 18.37 -6.24
CA SER A 92 -2.82 18.63 -7.67
C SER A 92 -1.82 17.74 -8.44
N ALA A 93 -0.69 17.40 -7.83
CA ALA A 93 0.26 16.45 -8.43
C ALA A 93 -0.29 15.02 -8.44
N VAL A 94 -0.98 14.61 -7.35
CA VAL A 94 -1.69 13.32 -7.26
C VAL A 94 -2.78 13.23 -8.33
N GLU A 95 -3.56 14.28 -8.56
CA GLU A 95 -4.59 14.33 -9.59
C GLU A 95 -4.01 14.13 -11.01
N LYS A 96 -2.83 14.68 -11.29
CA LYS A 96 -2.15 14.47 -12.58
C LYS A 96 -1.79 13.00 -12.82
N VAL A 97 -1.44 12.25 -11.78
CA VAL A 97 -1.19 10.79 -11.88
C VAL A 97 -2.46 10.06 -12.28
N LEU A 98 -3.62 10.42 -11.70
CA LEU A 98 -4.91 9.81 -12.03
C LEU A 98 -5.38 10.09 -13.46
N ASN A 99 -4.96 11.20 -14.03
CA ASN A 99 -5.25 11.59 -15.41
C ASN A 99 -4.26 11.01 -16.44
N ASP A 100 -3.19 10.34 -15.99
CA ASP A 100 -2.22 9.68 -16.86
C ASP A 100 -2.61 8.20 -17.07
N SER A 101 -2.97 7.85 -18.30
CA SER A 101 -3.30 6.48 -18.70
C SER A 101 -2.13 5.48 -18.61
N PHE A 102 -0.92 5.95 -18.35
CA PHE A 102 0.28 5.14 -18.22
C PHE A 102 0.79 5.00 -16.77
N SER A 103 0.03 5.47 -15.78
CA SER A 103 0.38 5.28 -14.38
C SER A 103 0.34 3.79 -14.03
N ASN A 104 1.28 3.34 -13.19
CA ASN A 104 1.22 1.97 -12.72
C ASN A 104 0.02 1.74 -11.78
N SER A 105 -0.43 0.49 -11.71
CA SER A 105 -1.65 0.10 -11.00
C SER A 105 -1.58 0.42 -9.51
N ARG A 106 -0.45 0.19 -8.85
CA ARG A 106 -0.26 0.43 -7.41
C ARG A 106 -0.30 1.91 -7.08
N LEU A 107 0.44 2.71 -7.84
CA LEU A 107 0.46 4.17 -7.66
C LEU A 107 -0.92 4.76 -7.94
N PHE A 108 -1.62 4.27 -8.98
CA PHE A 108 -2.98 4.70 -9.31
C PHE A 108 -3.94 4.43 -8.15
N GLY A 109 -3.93 3.21 -7.58
CA GLY A 109 -4.77 2.85 -6.42
C GLY A 109 -4.49 3.74 -5.20
N LEU A 110 -3.22 4.01 -4.90
CA LEU A 110 -2.83 4.91 -3.81
C LEU A 110 -3.30 6.36 -4.05
N CYS A 111 -3.10 6.89 -5.25
CA CYS A 111 -3.53 8.25 -5.61
C CYS A 111 -5.05 8.40 -5.52
N LEU A 112 -5.79 7.41 -5.98
CA LEU A 112 -7.25 7.38 -5.87
C LEU A 112 -7.72 7.40 -4.42
N ALA A 113 -7.06 6.61 -3.55
CA ALA A 113 -7.34 6.60 -2.12
C ALA A 113 -7.05 7.94 -1.44
N ILE A 114 -5.95 8.61 -1.80
CA ILE A 114 -5.60 9.94 -1.27
C ILE A 114 -6.68 10.96 -1.65
N GLN A 115 -7.11 11.03 -2.92
CA GLN A 115 -8.15 11.95 -3.37
C GLN A 115 -9.47 11.74 -2.62
N TYR A 116 -9.83 10.48 -2.37
CA TYR A 116 -11.02 10.16 -1.60
C TYR A 116 -10.90 10.61 -0.13
N LYS A 117 -9.79 10.31 0.54
CA LYS A 117 -9.58 10.71 1.95
C LYS A 117 -9.55 12.22 2.15
N GLU A 118 -9.12 12.97 1.15
CA GLU A 118 -9.12 14.44 1.18
C GLU A 118 -10.45 15.06 0.68
N GLY A 119 -11.48 14.25 0.48
CA GLY A 119 -12.82 14.70 0.11
C GLY A 119 -12.92 15.27 -1.31
N ARG A 120 -11.91 14.98 -2.18
CA ARG A 120 -11.93 15.42 -3.59
C ARG A 120 -12.80 14.52 -4.48
N THR A 121 -13.14 13.35 -4.00
CA THR A 121 -14.00 12.37 -4.67
C THR A 121 -15.07 11.90 -3.70
N GLU A 122 -16.34 11.94 -4.11
CA GLU A 122 -17.44 11.40 -3.32
C GLU A 122 -17.36 9.88 -3.22
N GLN A 123 -17.87 9.30 -2.12
CA GLN A 123 -17.82 7.87 -1.85
C GLN A 123 -18.39 7.02 -2.98
N THR A 124 -19.54 7.42 -3.55
CA THR A 124 -20.18 6.68 -4.66
C THR A 124 -19.29 6.64 -5.90
N ALA A 125 -18.72 7.79 -6.28
CA ALA A 125 -17.82 7.88 -7.42
C ALA A 125 -16.51 7.10 -7.18
N PHE A 126 -15.98 7.16 -5.97
CA PHE A 126 -14.80 6.40 -5.56
C PHE A 126 -15.02 4.89 -5.68
N CYS A 127 -16.12 4.36 -5.12
CA CYS A 127 -16.47 2.94 -5.23
C CYS A 127 -16.70 2.51 -6.69
N GLN A 128 -17.34 3.35 -7.52
CA GLN A 128 -17.52 3.09 -8.94
C GLN A 128 -16.17 3.01 -9.69
N GLN A 129 -15.25 3.92 -9.41
CA GLN A 129 -13.93 3.91 -10.05
C GLN A 129 -13.13 2.66 -9.67
N ILE A 130 -13.17 2.23 -8.40
CA ILE A 130 -12.53 0.98 -7.95
C ILE A 130 -13.13 -0.21 -8.68
N ALA A 131 -14.47 -0.34 -8.69
CA ALA A 131 -15.15 -1.45 -9.34
C ALA A 131 -14.83 -1.49 -10.84
N ALA A 132 -14.88 -0.34 -11.53
CA ALA A 132 -14.56 -0.25 -12.95
C ALA A 132 -13.10 -0.63 -13.25
N TYR A 133 -12.15 -0.20 -12.40
CA TYR A 133 -10.73 -0.57 -12.56
C TYR A 133 -10.54 -2.09 -12.40
N LEU A 134 -11.06 -2.66 -11.33
CA LEU A 134 -10.95 -4.10 -11.05
C LEU A 134 -11.65 -4.94 -12.13
N GLU A 135 -12.82 -4.53 -12.61
CA GLU A 135 -13.53 -5.22 -13.70
C GLU A 135 -12.74 -5.17 -15.01
N SER A 136 -12.10 -4.06 -15.32
CA SER A 136 -11.21 -3.96 -16.50
C SER A 136 -9.95 -4.81 -16.38
N SER A 137 -9.55 -5.14 -15.16
CA SER A 137 -8.33 -5.91 -14.84
C SER A 137 -8.59 -7.40 -14.59
N ILE A 138 -9.80 -7.92 -14.87
CA ILE A 138 -10.13 -9.36 -14.68
C ILE A 138 -9.21 -10.27 -15.49
N THR A 139 -8.77 -9.85 -16.68
CA THR A 139 -7.84 -10.59 -17.53
C THR A 139 -6.36 -10.33 -17.18
N HIS A 140 -6.09 -9.44 -16.24
CA HIS A 140 -4.76 -9.04 -15.76
C HIS A 140 -4.74 -9.00 -14.24
N PRO A 141 -4.87 -10.16 -13.54
CA PRO A 141 -5.00 -10.23 -12.08
C PRO A 141 -3.83 -9.60 -11.32
N GLU A 142 -2.63 -9.59 -11.90
CA GLU A 142 -1.46 -8.92 -11.36
C GLU A 142 -1.63 -7.40 -11.26
N GLN A 143 -2.28 -6.78 -12.23
CA GLN A 143 -2.59 -5.34 -12.17
C GLN A 143 -3.64 -5.05 -11.10
N ALA A 144 -4.68 -5.90 -11.00
CA ALA A 144 -5.68 -5.79 -9.96
C ALA A 144 -5.08 -5.95 -8.56
N ALA A 145 -4.21 -6.95 -8.34
CA ALA A 145 -3.53 -7.16 -7.07
C ALA A 145 -2.62 -5.98 -6.70
N SER A 146 -1.88 -5.45 -7.66
CA SER A 146 -1.02 -4.27 -7.48
C SER A 146 -1.85 -3.03 -7.15
N PHE A 147 -2.97 -2.80 -7.83
CA PHE A 147 -3.92 -1.72 -7.55
C PHE A 147 -4.48 -1.82 -6.12
N ILE A 148 -4.91 -3.01 -5.70
CA ILE A 148 -5.43 -3.27 -4.34
C ILE A 148 -4.35 -2.95 -3.29
N CYS A 149 -3.10 -3.33 -3.53
CA CYS A 149 -1.99 -2.98 -2.64
C CYS A 149 -1.87 -1.46 -2.43
N GLY A 150 -1.91 -0.67 -3.50
CA GLY A 150 -1.85 0.78 -3.40
C GLY A 150 -3.06 1.38 -2.70
N LEU A 151 -4.25 0.93 -3.06
CA LEU A 151 -5.53 1.39 -2.50
C LEU A 151 -5.58 1.20 -0.97
N PHE A 152 -5.20 0.00 -0.49
CA PHE A 152 -5.30 -0.36 0.92
C PHE A 152 -4.23 0.26 1.81
N LEU A 153 -3.21 0.90 1.25
CA LEU A 153 -2.29 1.71 2.03
C LEU A 153 -3.00 2.87 2.77
N ILE A 154 -4.11 3.37 2.21
CA ILE A 154 -4.85 4.53 2.71
C ILE A 154 -6.33 4.20 2.99
N ALA A 155 -7.02 3.49 2.08
CA ALA A 155 -8.48 3.36 2.08
C ALA A 155 -8.97 1.91 2.17
N ARG A 156 -8.37 1.10 3.07
CA ARG A 156 -8.81 -0.30 3.29
C ARG A 156 -10.25 -0.42 3.78
N ASP A 157 -10.77 0.60 4.45
CA ASP A 157 -12.14 0.69 4.95
C ASP A 157 -13.20 0.66 3.84
N VAL A 158 -12.82 0.90 2.59
CA VAL A 158 -13.71 0.83 1.43
C VAL A 158 -14.37 -0.55 1.25
N LEU A 159 -13.70 -1.64 1.66
CA LEU A 159 -14.28 -2.99 1.63
C LEU A 159 -15.52 -3.15 2.50
N PHE A 160 -15.65 -2.31 3.54
CA PHE A 160 -16.80 -2.30 4.43
C PHE A 160 -17.85 -1.26 4.02
N ALA A 161 -17.47 -0.34 3.14
CA ALA A 161 -18.34 0.72 2.67
C ALA A 161 -19.24 0.27 1.50
N ASP A 162 -18.73 -0.61 0.63
CA ASP A 162 -19.47 -1.13 -0.53
C ASP A 162 -19.15 -2.62 -0.77
N PRO A 163 -20.11 -3.53 -0.49
CA PRO A 163 -19.92 -4.98 -0.69
C PRO A 163 -19.53 -5.37 -2.12
N ARG A 164 -19.93 -4.58 -3.13
CA ARG A 164 -19.61 -4.85 -4.54
C ARG A 164 -18.11 -4.90 -4.80
N ILE A 165 -17.30 -4.16 -4.04
CA ILE A 165 -15.85 -4.14 -4.20
C ILE A 165 -15.28 -5.52 -3.85
N LEU A 166 -15.73 -6.11 -2.74
CA LEU A 166 -15.32 -7.45 -2.33
C LEU A 166 -15.72 -8.51 -3.36
N GLU A 167 -16.94 -8.42 -3.92
CA GLU A 167 -17.42 -9.31 -4.98
C GLU A 167 -16.58 -9.21 -6.26
N VAL A 168 -16.13 -8.01 -6.64
CA VAL A 168 -15.27 -7.84 -7.81
C VAL A 168 -13.87 -8.40 -7.56
N ILE A 169 -13.31 -8.18 -6.37
CA ILE A 169 -12.03 -8.77 -5.97
C ILE A 169 -12.11 -10.30 -6.00
N ASP A 170 -13.17 -10.87 -5.45
CA ASP A 170 -13.40 -12.31 -5.47
C ASP A 170 -13.45 -12.86 -6.91
N ARG A 171 -14.18 -12.19 -7.82
CA ARG A 171 -14.21 -12.56 -9.24
C ARG A 171 -12.84 -12.48 -9.92
N VAL A 172 -12.02 -11.47 -9.62
CA VAL A 172 -10.66 -11.36 -10.15
C VAL A 172 -9.83 -12.55 -9.70
N ILE A 173 -9.90 -12.91 -8.43
CA ILE A 173 -9.16 -14.06 -7.86
C ILE A 173 -9.69 -15.38 -8.44
N ALA A 174 -11.00 -15.55 -8.56
CA ALA A 174 -11.62 -16.77 -9.09
C ALA A 174 -11.32 -17.01 -10.58
N ASN A 175 -11.04 -15.95 -11.36
CA ASN A 175 -10.67 -16.05 -12.77
C ASN A 175 -9.17 -16.32 -13.00
N ALA A 176 -8.32 -16.17 -11.97
CA ALA A 176 -6.91 -16.48 -12.07
C ALA A 176 -6.70 -18.00 -12.12
N ASP A 177 -5.86 -18.49 -13.05
CA ASP A 177 -5.39 -19.85 -12.99
C ASP A 177 -4.40 -20.05 -11.83
N GLN A 178 -4.03 -21.30 -11.57
CA GLN A 178 -3.19 -21.64 -10.41
C GLN A 178 -1.81 -20.93 -10.46
N GLU A 179 -1.20 -20.79 -11.62
CA GLU A 179 0.10 -20.15 -11.77
C GLU A 179 0.00 -18.66 -11.49
N THR A 180 -0.97 -18.00 -12.13
CA THR A 180 -1.28 -16.58 -11.92
C THR A 180 -1.67 -16.31 -10.47
N PHE A 181 -2.50 -17.16 -9.86
CA PHE A 181 -2.88 -17.01 -8.44
C PHE A 181 -1.65 -17.04 -7.51
N LEU A 182 -0.72 -18.00 -7.72
CA LEU A 182 0.51 -18.06 -6.94
C LEU A 182 1.39 -16.83 -7.13
N THR A 183 1.39 -16.25 -8.33
CA THR A 183 2.14 -15.02 -8.64
C THR A 183 1.58 -13.79 -7.93
N ILE A 184 0.25 -13.65 -7.87
CA ILE A 184 -0.39 -12.48 -7.22
C ILE A 184 -0.54 -12.64 -5.69
N LEU A 185 -0.44 -13.85 -5.16
CA LEU A 185 -0.65 -14.15 -3.74
C LEU A 185 0.21 -13.32 -2.79
N PRO A 186 1.53 -13.08 -3.05
CA PRO A 186 2.34 -12.22 -2.20
C PRO A 186 1.78 -10.80 -2.10
N ASN A 187 1.36 -10.21 -3.22
CA ASN A 187 0.75 -8.89 -3.26
C ASN A 187 -0.57 -8.83 -2.48
N LEU A 188 -1.45 -9.81 -2.69
CA LEU A 188 -2.70 -9.90 -1.93
C LEU A 188 -2.42 -10.03 -0.43
N ARG A 189 -1.49 -10.90 -0.03
CA ARG A 189 -1.10 -11.02 1.38
C ARG A 189 -0.59 -9.70 1.94
N TYR A 190 0.28 -9.01 1.21
CA TYR A 190 0.78 -7.70 1.62
C TYR A 190 -0.36 -6.69 1.78
N ALA A 191 -1.30 -6.62 0.85
CA ALA A 191 -2.45 -5.72 0.90
C ALA A 191 -3.29 -5.92 2.18
N PHE A 192 -3.44 -7.17 2.63
CA PHE A 192 -4.21 -7.52 3.83
C PHE A 192 -3.43 -7.47 5.15
N THR A 193 -2.11 -7.25 5.15
CA THR A 193 -1.33 -7.16 6.41
C THR A 193 -1.74 -6.00 7.31
N GLY A 194 -2.31 -4.94 6.73
CA GLY A 194 -2.78 -3.78 7.48
C GLY A 194 -4.12 -3.95 8.18
N PHE A 195 -4.84 -5.06 7.96
CA PHE A 195 -6.16 -5.32 8.56
C PHE A 195 -6.04 -5.92 9.95
N LEU A 196 -6.93 -5.50 10.83
CA LEU A 196 -7.05 -6.07 12.17
C LEU A 196 -7.71 -7.47 12.11
N PRO A 197 -7.43 -8.37 13.06
CA PRO A 197 -8.07 -9.70 13.09
C PRO A 197 -9.60 -9.65 13.03
N ALA A 198 -10.23 -8.68 13.68
CA ALA A 198 -11.68 -8.50 13.64
C ALA A 198 -12.17 -8.05 12.24
N GLU A 199 -11.40 -7.24 11.52
CA GLU A 199 -11.70 -6.85 10.14
C GLU A 199 -11.60 -8.05 9.20
N ILE A 200 -10.56 -8.87 9.34
CA ILE A 200 -10.40 -10.12 8.57
C ILE A 200 -11.56 -11.09 8.83
N SER A 201 -11.97 -11.27 10.09
CA SER A 201 -13.13 -12.11 10.42
C SER A 201 -14.40 -11.59 9.77
N ARG A 202 -14.63 -10.28 9.79
CA ARG A 202 -15.79 -9.66 9.14
C ARG A 202 -15.77 -9.84 7.61
N LEU A 203 -14.61 -9.69 6.96
CA LEU A 203 -14.45 -9.97 5.53
C LEU A 203 -14.71 -11.44 5.23
N GLY A 204 -14.22 -12.37 6.07
CA GLY A 204 -14.50 -13.80 5.94
C GLY A 204 -15.99 -14.12 6.01
N GLN A 205 -16.74 -13.47 6.92
CA GLN A 205 -18.21 -13.62 7.00
C GLN A 205 -18.88 -13.12 5.71
N GLN A 206 -18.52 -11.95 5.21
CA GLN A 206 -19.07 -11.41 3.96
C GLN A 206 -18.80 -12.32 2.76
N VAL A 207 -17.59 -12.90 2.65
CA VAL A 207 -17.24 -13.88 1.61
C VAL A 207 -18.07 -15.16 1.79
N ALA A 208 -18.26 -15.66 3.04
CA ALA A 208 -19.06 -16.82 3.32
C ALA A 208 -20.53 -16.62 2.91
N GLU A 209 -21.10 -15.46 3.22
CA GLU A 209 -22.46 -15.10 2.83
C GLU A 209 -22.59 -15.02 1.28
N TYR A 210 -21.63 -14.40 0.61
CA TYR A 210 -21.61 -14.29 -0.85
C TYR A 210 -21.59 -15.67 -1.53
N HIS A 211 -20.73 -16.57 -1.05
CA HIS A 211 -20.62 -17.94 -1.57
C HIS A 211 -21.66 -18.92 -0.99
N GLN A 212 -22.54 -18.48 -0.10
CA GLN A 212 -23.55 -19.32 0.57
C GLN A 212 -22.93 -20.53 1.29
N VAL A 213 -21.74 -20.36 1.87
CA VAL A 213 -21.02 -21.39 2.64
C VAL A 213 -20.95 -21.01 4.11
N SER A 214 -20.78 -22.00 5.00
CA SER A 214 -20.55 -21.69 6.41
C SER A 214 -19.14 -21.12 6.61
N GLU A 215 -19.01 -20.13 7.49
CA GLU A 215 -17.72 -19.51 7.87
C GLU A 215 -16.68 -20.56 8.29
N ALA A 216 -17.11 -21.64 8.96
CA ALA A 216 -16.26 -22.77 9.35
C ALA A 216 -15.60 -23.49 8.16
N ARG A 217 -16.14 -23.37 6.94
CA ARG A 217 -15.52 -23.90 5.72
C ARG A 217 -14.44 -22.98 5.17
N LEU A 218 -14.56 -21.68 5.34
CA LEU A 218 -13.57 -20.69 4.89
C LEU A 218 -12.41 -20.58 5.87
N THR A 219 -12.74 -20.56 7.15
CA THR A 219 -11.75 -20.57 8.24
C THR A 219 -11.21 -21.96 8.51
N GLY A 220 -11.41 -22.92 7.57
CA GLY A 220 -11.11 -24.31 7.75
C GLY A 220 -10.10 -24.53 8.85
N SER A 221 -10.51 -25.18 9.95
CA SER A 221 -9.54 -25.65 10.92
C SER A 221 -8.54 -26.46 10.10
N ILE A 222 -7.36 -25.87 9.84
CA ILE A 222 -6.22 -26.64 9.43
C ILE A 222 -6.03 -27.60 10.59
N THR A 223 -6.67 -28.77 10.52
CA THR A 223 -6.38 -29.86 11.41
C THR A 223 -4.98 -30.28 11.03
N VAL A 224 -4.02 -29.54 11.58
CA VAL A 224 -2.62 -29.88 11.46
C VAL A 224 -2.50 -31.23 12.15
N SER A 225 -2.21 -32.25 11.38
CA SER A 225 -2.02 -33.59 11.92
C SER A 225 -0.82 -33.57 12.88
N GLN A 226 -0.80 -34.46 13.86
CA GLN A 226 0.37 -34.56 14.75
C GLN A 226 1.68 -34.80 13.98
N GLN A 227 1.61 -35.42 12.80
CA GLN A 227 2.77 -35.61 11.91
C GLN A 227 3.27 -34.29 11.30
N GLU A 228 2.37 -33.41 10.86
CA GLU A 228 2.74 -32.09 10.33
C GLU A 228 3.32 -31.15 11.41
N ILE A 229 2.78 -31.24 12.65
CA ILE A 229 3.36 -30.52 13.79
C ILE A 229 4.78 -31.02 14.09
N ALA A 230 4.98 -32.33 14.10
CA ALA A 230 6.30 -32.93 14.34
C ALA A 230 7.32 -32.57 13.24
N GLU A 231 6.87 -32.49 11.98
CA GLU A 231 7.69 -32.10 10.85
C GLU A 231 8.05 -30.60 10.86
N ALA A 232 7.09 -29.74 11.22
CA ALA A 232 7.35 -28.30 11.44
C ALA A 232 8.34 -28.07 12.58
N MET A 233 8.20 -28.73 13.72
CA MET A 233 9.16 -28.66 14.83
C MET A 233 10.56 -29.14 14.44
N ARG A 234 10.66 -30.17 13.58
CA ARG A 234 11.92 -30.66 13.06
C ARG A 234 12.58 -29.64 12.13
N LEU A 235 11.81 -28.99 11.26
CA LEU A 235 12.32 -27.91 10.39
C LEU A 235 12.79 -26.70 11.20
N ASP A 236 12.06 -26.29 12.24
CA ASP A 236 12.47 -25.24 13.15
C ASP A 236 13.79 -25.56 13.87
N THR A 237 13.96 -26.80 14.30
CA THR A 237 15.20 -27.25 14.93
C THR A 237 16.39 -27.20 13.96
N LEU A 238 16.20 -27.68 12.72
CA LEU A 238 17.22 -27.63 11.67
C LEU A 238 17.57 -26.17 11.28
N ALA A 239 16.58 -25.32 11.20
CA ALA A 239 16.80 -23.90 10.95
C ALA A 239 17.60 -23.24 12.09
N ALA A 240 17.26 -23.52 13.34
CA ALA A 240 17.97 -23.01 14.50
C ALA A 240 19.44 -23.50 14.55
N GLU A 241 19.68 -24.78 14.19
CA GLU A 241 21.04 -25.34 14.10
C GLU A 241 21.83 -24.70 12.95
N ALA A 242 21.22 -24.48 11.79
CA ALA A 242 21.85 -23.77 10.67
C ALA A 242 22.23 -22.33 11.04
N LEU A 243 21.33 -21.59 11.70
CA LEU A 243 21.60 -20.21 12.17
C LEU A 243 22.76 -20.16 13.17
N LYS A 244 22.83 -21.12 14.10
CA LYS A 244 23.99 -21.26 15.04
C LYS A 244 25.29 -21.54 14.30
N THR A 245 25.24 -22.40 13.28
CA THR A 245 26.44 -22.75 12.47
C THR A 245 26.94 -21.53 11.69
N TRP A 246 26.06 -20.64 11.28
CA TRP A 246 26.41 -19.41 10.54
C TRP A 246 26.70 -18.22 11.46
N ARG A 247 26.65 -18.40 12.79
CA ARG A 247 26.91 -17.34 13.80
C ARG A 247 26.02 -16.10 13.63
N ILE A 248 24.76 -16.29 13.21
CA ILE A 248 23.80 -15.20 13.03
C ILE A 248 22.98 -14.96 14.31
N VAL A 249 23.02 -15.90 15.25
CA VAL A 249 22.46 -15.78 16.64
C VAL A 249 23.46 -16.30 17.63
#